data_98cc0a033127b53349061d0ac3f6d644
#
_entry.id   98cc0a033127b53349061d0ac3f6d644
#
_cell.length_a   1.000
_cell.length_b   1.000
_cell.length_c   1.000
_cell.angle_alpha   90.00
_cell.angle_beta   90.00
_cell.angle_gamma   90.00
#
_symmetry.space_group_name_H-M   'P 1'
#
loop_
_entity.id
_entity.type
_entity.pdbx_description
1 polymer ?
#
loop_
_entity_poly.entity_id
_entity_poly.type
_entity_poly.pdbx_seq_one_letter_code
_entity_poly.pdbx_strand_id
1 'polypeptide(L)'
;MARKWSNLNLPGALHYITGNFLDRMPVCTDPECCQAFLNELQKLNRDWPSKLITYVLMPDHFHLIANPRDGRIKEFTGQLKAVSAKAIVRVNRRFVFPERDKGHQVWQESFKDVAL
;
A
#
# COMPACT_ATOMS: atom_id res chain seq x y z
N MET A 1 -14.07 -23.96 9.87
CA MET A 1 -12.79 -23.96 9.16
C MET A 1 -11.96 -22.75 9.56
N ALA A 2 -10.74 -22.99 9.92
CA ALA A 2 -9.86 -21.91 10.30
C ALA A 2 -9.46 -21.12 9.06
N ARG A 3 -9.57 -19.82 9.15
CA ARG A 3 -9.09 -18.96 8.09
C ARG A 3 -7.65 -18.55 8.40
N LYS A 4 -6.79 -18.77 7.46
CA LYS A 4 -5.41 -18.37 7.61
C LYS A 4 -5.26 -16.94 7.11
N TRP A 5 -4.47 -16.18 7.84
CA TRP A 5 -4.04 -14.86 7.42
C TRP A 5 -2.89 -15.05 6.45
N SER A 6 -3.17 -15.00 5.17
CA SER A 6 -2.15 -15.21 4.16
C SER A 6 -2.48 -14.35 2.95
N ASN A 7 -1.45 -14.13 2.13
CA ASN A 7 -1.59 -13.35 0.91
C ASN A 7 -2.07 -14.26 -0.21
N LEU A 8 -3.36 -14.59 -0.19
CA LEU A 8 -3.95 -15.51 -1.15
C LEU A 8 -4.42 -14.74 -2.39
N ASN A 9 -3.87 -15.11 -3.53
CA ASN A 9 -4.30 -14.56 -4.82
C ASN A 9 -5.52 -15.30 -5.30
N LEU A 10 -6.71 -14.89 -4.82
CA LEU A 10 -7.97 -15.53 -5.16
C LEU A 10 -8.74 -14.65 -6.15
N PRO A 11 -8.86 -15.07 -7.41
CA PRO A 11 -9.61 -14.30 -8.40
C PRO A 11 -11.06 -14.09 -7.95
N GLY A 12 -11.55 -12.87 -8.12
CA GLY A 12 -12.93 -12.55 -7.77
C GLY A 12 -13.17 -12.30 -6.30
N ALA A 13 -12.17 -12.50 -5.44
CA ALA A 13 -12.34 -12.28 -4.01
C ALA A 13 -12.05 -10.83 -3.66
N LEU A 14 -12.77 -10.31 -2.67
CA LEU A 14 -12.41 -9.04 -2.05
C LEU A 14 -11.31 -9.28 -1.05
N HIS A 15 -10.36 -8.38 -1.01
CA HIS A 15 -9.23 -8.45 -0.08
C HIS A 15 -9.21 -7.22 0.82
N TYR A 16 -9.00 -7.47 2.10
CA TYR A 16 -8.75 -6.42 3.07
C TYR A 16 -7.23 -6.35 3.28
N ILE A 17 -6.65 -5.22 2.94
CA ILE A 17 -5.20 -5.04 2.92
C ILE A 17 -4.80 -3.98 3.92
N THR A 18 -3.79 -4.27 4.73
CA THR A 18 -3.20 -3.30 5.65
C THR A 18 -1.72 -3.20 5.38
N GLY A 19 -1.23 -1.98 5.17
CA GLY A 19 0.20 -1.74 5.00
C GLY A 19 0.67 -0.67 5.97
N ASN A 20 1.80 -0.91 6.63
CA ASN A 20 2.38 0.01 7.60
C ASN A 20 3.57 0.75 6.99
N PHE A 21 3.70 2.04 7.33
CA PHE A 21 4.93 2.75 7.02
C PHE A 21 6.06 2.19 7.87
N LEU A 22 7.28 2.31 7.37
CA LEU A 22 8.46 1.79 8.04
C LEU A 22 8.56 2.43 9.44
N ASP A 23 8.77 1.58 10.45
CA ASP A 23 8.87 1.99 11.86
C ASP A 23 7.67 2.79 12.32
N ARG A 24 6.50 2.58 11.68
CA ARG A 24 5.26 3.26 12.02
C ARG A 24 5.38 4.78 11.98
N MET A 25 6.21 5.29 11.07
CA MET A 25 6.33 6.73 10.89
C MET A 25 5.00 7.36 10.49
N PRO A 26 4.68 8.55 11.03
CA PRO A 26 3.40 9.20 10.71
C PRO A 26 3.47 9.97 9.39
N VAL A 27 3.74 9.27 8.31
CA VAL A 27 3.91 9.88 6.98
C VAL A 27 2.66 10.61 6.52
N CYS A 28 1.50 10.04 6.79
CA CYS A 28 0.23 10.62 6.31
C CYS A 28 -0.32 11.71 7.21
N THR A 29 0.47 12.25 8.15
CA THR A 29 0.13 13.53 8.78
C THR A 29 0.52 14.69 7.88
N ASP A 30 1.36 14.45 6.87
CA ASP A 30 1.75 15.45 5.89
C ASP A 30 0.74 15.38 4.73
N PRO A 31 -0.05 16.45 4.50
CA PRO A 31 -1.06 16.43 3.43
C PRO A 31 -0.48 16.15 2.04
N GLU A 32 0.73 16.62 1.77
CA GLU A 32 1.36 16.37 0.47
C GLU A 32 1.73 14.91 0.29
N CYS A 33 2.22 14.26 1.35
CA CYS A 33 2.52 12.83 1.30
C CYS A 33 1.25 12.01 1.14
N CYS A 34 0.20 12.40 1.85
CA CYS A 34 -1.10 11.76 1.75
C CYS A 34 -1.63 11.85 0.32
N GLN A 35 -1.56 13.04 -0.27
CA GLN A 35 -2.02 13.24 -1.64
C GLN A 35 -1.16 12.47 -2.64
N ALA A 36 0.15 12.41 -2.41
CA ALA A 36 1.07 11.65 -3.26
C ALA A 36 0.67 10.17 -3.28
N PHE A 37 0.37 9.62 -2.11
CA PHE A 37 -0.08 8.24 -2.01
C PHE A 37 -1.38 8.02 -2.78
N LEU A 38 -2.36 8.90 -2.57
CA LEU A 38 -3.66 8.79 -3.23
C LEU A 38 -3.56 8.89 -4.74
N ASN A 39 -2.70 9.77 -5.23
CA ASN A 39 -2.51 9.91 -6.67
C ASN A 39 -1.98 8.61 -7.28
N GLU A 40 -1.04 7.96 -6.60
CA GLU A 40 -0.49 6.70 -7.09
C GLU A 40 -1.50 5.57 -7.00
N LEU A 41 -2.30 5.54 -5.95
CA LEU A 41 -3.37 4.56 -5.82
C LEU A 41 -4.38 4.69 -6.97
N GLN A 42 -4.76 5.91 -7.32
CA GLN A 42 -5.69 6.15 -8.42
C GLN A 42 -5.11 5.72 -9.76
N LYS A 43 -3.83 6.04 -10.00
CA LYS A 43 -3.15 5.61 -11.23
C LYS A 43 -3.10 4.10 -11.33
N LEU A 44 -2.70 3.46 -10.26
CA LEU A 44 -2.57 2.01 -10.25
C LEU A 44 -3.91 1.34 -10.47
N ASN A 45 -4.96 1.86 -9.85
CA ASN A 45 -6.29 1.32 -10.00
C ASN A 45 -6.81 1.48 -11.44
N ARG A 46 -6.36 2.50 -12.15
CA ARG A 46 -6.70 2.70 -13.55
C ARG A 46 -5.90 1.77 -14.46
N ASP A 47 -4.59 1.67 -14.20
CA ASP A 47 -3.68 0.90 -15.05
C ASP A 47 -3.74 -0.59 -14.78
N TRP A 48 -4.09 -0.97 -13.57
CA TRP A 48 -4.29 -2.35 -13.16
C TRP A 48 -5.70 -2.46 -12.62
N PRO A 49 -6.67 -2.63 -13.52
CA PRO A 49 -8.06 -2.55 -13.10
C PRO A 49 -8.37 -3.48 -11.95
N SER A 50 -8.83 -2.88 -10.88
CA SER A 50 -9.33 -3.60 -9.74
C SER A 50 -10.57 -2.87 -9.26
N LYS A 51 -11.39 -3.56 -8.53
CA LYS A 51 -12.54 -2.91 -7.92
C LYS A 51 -12.12 -2.42 -6.55
N LEU A 52 -11.72 -1.17 -6.48
CA LEU A 52 -11.39 -0.54 -5.20
C LEU A 52 -12.69 -0.14 -4.54
N ILE A 53 -13.01 -0.77 -3.42
CA ILE A 53 -14.26 -0.53 -2.71
C ILE A 53 -14.12 0.67 -1.79
N THR A 54 -13.05 0.68 -0.99
CA THR A 54 -12.83 1.77 -0.05
C THR A 54 -11.37 1.78 0.40
N TYR A 55 -10.98 2.88 1.00
CA TYR A 55 -9.66 3.00 1.61
C TYR A 55 -9.75 3.90 2.82
N VAL A 56 -8.80 3.75 3.74
CA VAL A 56 -8.62 4.63 4.87
C VAL A 56 -7.13 4.86 5.04
N LEU A 57 -6.72 6.13 5.13
CA LEU A 57 -5.35 6.49 5.40
C LEU A 57 -5.23 6.95 6.83
N MET A 58 -4.45 6.22 7.61
CA MET A 58 -4.10 6.59 8.97
C MET A 58 -2.71 7.22 8.96
N PRO A 59 -2.32 7.93 10.03
CA PRO A 59 -1.00 8.57 10.03
C PRO A 59 0.15 7.63 9.68
N ASP A 60 0.11 6.40 10.17
CA ASP A 60 1.23 5.46 10.07
C ASP A 60 0.92 4.19 9.27
N HIS A 61 -0.27 4.10 8.66
CA HIS A 61 -0.64 2.93 7.87
C HIS A 61 -1.85 3.23 6.99
N PHE A 62 -2.20 2.26 6.15
CA PHE A 62 -3.41 2.36 5.34
C PHE A 62 -4.20 1.06 5.41
N HIS A 63 -5.49 1.17 5.09
CA HIS A 63 -6.36 0.03 4.87
C HIS A 63 -7.03 0.18 3.52
N LEU A 64 -7.12 -0.91 2.78
CA LEU A 64 -7.85 -0.95 1.52
C LEU A 64 -8.78 -2.16 1.51
N ILE A 65 -9.92 -2.02 0.84
CA ILE A 65 -10.71 -3.18 0.43
C ILE A 65 -10.78 -3.12 -1.08
N ALA A 66 -10.27 -4.15 -1.73
CA ALA A 66 -10.15 -4.17 -3.18
C ALA A 66 -10.27 -5.58 -3.72
N ASN A 67 -10.63 -5.65 -4.99
CA ASN A 67 -10.64 -6.90 -5.75
C ASN A 67 -9.70 -6.72 -6.92
N PRO A 68 -8.40 -7.02 -6.74
CA PRO A 68 -7.43 -6.84 -7.80
C PRO A 68 -7.71 -7.74 -8.99
N ARG A 69 -7.37 -7.26 -10.16
CA ARG A 69 -7.49 -8.01 -11.39
C ARG A 69 -6.74 -9.33 -11.27
N ASP A 70 -7.38 -10.41 -11.72
CA ASP A 70 -6.82 -11.77 -11.71
C ASP A 70 -6.40 -12.24 -10.32
N GLY A 71 -6.91 -11.59 -9.27
CA GLY A 71 -6.58 -11.97 -7.90
C GLY A 71 -5.14 -11.75 -7.50
N ARG A 72 -4.39 -10.94 -8.23
CA ARG A 72 -2.95 -10.75 -8.00
C ARG A 72 -2.69 -9.69 -6.93
N ILE A 73 -3.06 -10.03 -5.71
CA ILE A 73 -3.01 -9.08 -4.61
C ILE A 73 -1.59 -8.72 -4.20
N LYS A 74 -0.66 -9.67 -4.25
CA LYS A 74 0.73 -9.41 -3.88
C LYS A 74 1.37 -8.43 -4.85
N GLU A 75 1.14 -8.65 -6.14
CA GLU A 75 1.68 -7.79 -7.18
C GLU A 75 1.08 -6.40 -7.09
N PHE A 76 -0.23 -6.32 -6.88
CA PHE A 76 -0.92 -5.04 -6.75
C PHE A 76 -0.36 -4.24 -5.56
N THR A 77 -0.28 -4.89 -4.39
CA THR A 77 0.20 -4.23 -3.18
C THR A 77 1.67 -3.87 -3.28
N GLY A 78 2.47 -4.76 -3.85
CA GLY A 78 3.90 -4.49 -4.07
C GLY A 78 4.11 -3.31 -4.99
N GLN A 79 3.34 -3.22 -6.07
CA GLN A 79 3.44 -2.10 -6.99
C GLN A 79 2.99 -0.79 -6.32
N LEU A 80 1.90 -0.83 -5.57
CA LEU A 80 1.42 0.33 -4.85
C LEU A 80 2.49 0.87 -3.90
N LYS A 81 3.11 -0.01 -3.13
CA LYS A 81 4.16 0.40 -2.19
C LYS A 81 5.36 0.98 -2.94
N ALA A 82 5.75 0.37 -4.05
CA ALA A 82 6.91 0.85 -4.81
C ALA A 82 6.68 2.24 -5.38
N VAL A 83 5.55 2.46 -6.06
CA VAL A 83 5.30 3.75 -6.71
C VAL A 83 4.97 4.84 -5.70
N SER A 84 4.26 4.50 -4.62
CA SER A 84 3.93 5.49 -3.59
C SER A 84 5.17 5.90 -2.80
N ALA A 85 6.10 4.98 -2.54
CA ALA A 85 7.34 5.33 -1.86
C ALA A 85 8.12 6.37 -2.64
N LYS A 86 8.26 6.19 -3.95
CA LYS A 86 8.95 7.16 -4.79
C LYS A 86 8.25 8.51 -4.77
N ALA A 87 6.93 8.52 -4.85
CA ALA A 87 6.16 9.76 -4.84
C ALA A 87 6.29 10.50 -3.51
N ILE A 88 6.22 9.77 -2.41
CA ILE A 88 6.33 10.36 -1.07
C ILE A 88 7.71 10.97 -0.86
N VAL A 89 8.77 10.27 -1.21
CA VAL A 89 10.14 10.78 -1.05
C VAL A 89 10.33 12.02 -1.91
N ARG A 90 9.70 12.07 -3.08
CA ARG A 90 9.83 13.23 -3.97
C ARG A 90 9.25 14.49 -3.35
N VAL A 91 8.16 14.39 -2.61
CA VAL A 91 7.51 15.56 -2.02
C VAL A 91 8.04 15.88 -0.62
N ASN A 92 8.61 14.91 0.09
CA ASN A 92 9.13 15.17 1.43
C ASN A 92 10.30 14.24 1.74
N ARG A 93 11.51 14.78 1.64
CA ARG A 93 12.72 13.98 1.78
C ARG A 93 13.05 13.60 3.22
N ARG A 94 12.36 14.12 4.21
CA ARG A 94 12.62 13.71 5.60
C ARG A 94 12.26 12.24 5.84
N PHE A 95 11.54 11.61 4.91
CA PHE A 95 11.21 10.18 5.01
C PHE A 95 12.21 9.30 4.25
N VAL A 96 13.38 9.87 3.92
CA VAL A 96 14.50 9.11 3.35
C VAL A 96 15.38 8.64 4.50
N PHE A 97 15.79 7.38 4.44
CA PHE A 97 16.65 6.79 5.48
C PHE A 97 17.96 6.33 4.84
N PRO A 98 18.94 7.24 4.71
CA PRO A 98 20.18 6.89 4.02
C PRO A 98 21.00 5.81 4.73
N GLU A 99 20.81 5.64 6.03
CA GLU A 99 21.51 4.60 6.78
C GLU A 99 20.93 3.20 6.57
N ARG A 100 19.82 3.10 5.89
CA ARG A 100 19.22 1.80 5.56
C ARG A 100 19.81 1.31 4.25
N ASP A 101 20.00 0.00 4.13
CA ASP A 101 20.59 -0.60 2.93
C ASP A 101 19.82 -0.25 1.66
N LYS A 102 18.53 -0.08 1.77
CA LYS A 102 17.67 0.20 0.62
C LYS A 102 17.39 1.68 0.44
N GLY A 103 18.07 2.54 1.16
CA GLY A 103 18.01 3.99 0.99
C GLY A 103 16.65 4.59 1.22
N HIS A 104 15.77 4.48 0.25
CA HIS A 104 14.48 5.18 0.27
C HIS A 104 13.33 4.29 0.71
N GLN A 105 13.56 3.40 1.61
CA GLN A 105 12.51 2.51 2.09
C GLN A 105 11.52 3.29 2.95
N VAL A 106 10.30 3.40 2.47
CA VAL A 106 9.22 4.12 3.14
C VAL A 106 8.29 3.14 3.85
N TRP A 107 8.10 1.96 3.26
CA TRP A 107 7.13 0.98 3.72
C TRP A 107 7.78 -0.16 4.48
N GLN A 108 7.05 -0.69 5.44
CA GLN A 108 7.35 -2.00 6.02
C GLN A 108 7.30 -3.03 4.90
N GLU A 109 8.20 -4.01 4.91
CA GLU A 109 8.30 -4.96 3.81
C GLU A 109 7.04 -5.79 3.60
N SER A 110 6.41 -6.20 4.68
CA SER A 110 5.24 -7.07 4.60
C SER A 110 3.94 -6.25 4.66
N PHE A 111 2.85 -6.91 4.36
CA PHE A 111 1.53 -6.34 4.52
C PHE A 111 0.59 -7.47 4.95
N LYS A 112 -0.55 -7.10 5.51
CA LYS A 112 -1.60 -8.06 5.84
C LYS A 112 -2.65 -8.05 4.77
N ASP A 113 -3.14 -9.24 4.46
CA ASP A 113 -4.17 -9.44 3.47
C ASP A 113 -5.12 -10.52 3.97
N VAL A 114 -6.41 -10.22 3.93
CA VAL A 114 -7.45 -11.18 4.26
C VAL A 114 -8.42 -11.23 3.11
N ALA A 115 -8.62 -12.41 2.57
CA ALA A 115 -9.67 -12.63 1.58
C ALA A 115 -11.01 -12.64 2.30
N LEU A 116 -11.92 -11.79 1.86
CA LEU A 116 -13.23 -11.66 2.47
C LEU A 116 -14.26 -12.58 1.85
#